data_cd78258f84c02464cee806179139e0da
#
_entry.id   cd78258f84c02464cee806179139e0da
#
_cell.length_a   1.000
_cell.length_b   1.000
_cell.length_c   1.000
_cell.angle_alpha   90.00
_cell.angle_beta   90.00
_cell.angle_gamma   90.00
#
_symmetry.space_group_name_H-M   'P 1'
#
loop_
_entity.id
_entity.type
_entity.pdbx_description
1 polymer ?
#
loop_
_entity_poly.entity_id
_entity_poly.type
_entity_poly.pdbx_seq_one_letter_code
_entity_poly.pdbx_strand_id
1 'polypeptide(L)'
;MIRFDRVTFGYGLSAPLLRDFSLELPSGRRICLMAPSGRGKTTVLRLLLGLERPRRGSVTRPDGIRFSTVFQEDRLLPWKTVAENAALFSDKETACRILTQLGLGDSLGALPETLSGGMKRRAALGRALAHPFDVLVLDEALTGLDTASRAQCLAAINEAVGPRTLVMASHNADDAAALHAQIIGL
;
A
#
# COMPACT_ATOMS: atom_id res chain seq x y z
N MET A 1 9.65 -14.43 -6.50
CA MET A 1 10.57 -13.59 -5.68
C MET A 1 10.80 -12.27 -6.39
N ILE A 2 10.68 -11.15 -5.70
CA ILE A 2 11.05 -9.83 -6.22
C ILE A 2 12.45 -9.51 -5.69
N ARG A 3 13.31 -8.90 -6.52
CA ARG A 3 14.69 -8.60 -6.14
C ARG A 3 15.11 -7.21 -6.62
N PHE A 4 15.68 -6.44 -5.72
CA PHE A 4 16.48 -5.25 -5.99
C PHE A 4 17.96 -5.67 -5.96
N ASP A 5 18.69 -5.40 -7.03
CA ASP A 5 20.11 -5.72 -7.14
C ASP A 5 20.91 -4.44 -7.34
N ARG A 6 21.64 -4.01 -6.29
CA ARG A 6 22.51 -2.83 -6.26
C ARG A 6 21.89 -1.58 -6.90
N VAL A 7 20.64 -1.31 -6.52
CA VAL A 7 19.85 -0.21 -7.07
C VAL A 7 20.39 1.13 -6.59
N THR A 8 20.74 2.00 -7.54
CA THR A 8 21.03 3.40 -7.31
C THR A 8 19.99 4.26 -7.99
N PHE A 9 19.32 5.14 -7.23
CA PHE A 9 18.25 6.01 -7.73
C PHE A 9 18.27 7.40 -7.08
N GLY A 10 17.86 8.41 -7.83
CA GLY A 10 17.63 9.77 -7.37
C GLY A 10 16.82 10.54 -8.42
N TYR A 11 16.08 11.56 -8.00
CA TYR A 11 15.27 12.40 -8.88
C TYR A 11 16.13 13.49 -9.55
N GLY A 12 15.87 13.75 -10.83
CA GLY A 12 16.58 14.77 -11.62
C GLY A 12 18.10 14.55 -11.58
N LEU A 13 18.90 15.62 -11.43
CA LEU A 13 20.36 15.58 -11.34
C LEU A 13 20.88 15.57 -9.89
N SER A 14 20.00 15.45 -8.91
CA SER A 14 20.36 15.46 -7.50
C SER A 14 21.17 14.23 -7.09
N ALA A 15 21.82 14.32 -5.93
CA ALA A 15 22.52 13.20 -5.31
C ALA A 15 21.58 11.98 -5.17
N PRO A 16 22.09 10.76 -5.33
CA PRO A 16 21.28 9.56 -5.22
C PRO A 16 20.63 9.44 -3.84
N LEU A 17 19.31 9.20 -3.84
CA LEU A 17 18.53 8.93 -2.65
C LEU A 17 18.73 7.47 -2.17
N LEU A 18 18.88 6.55 -3.11
CA LEU A 18 19.25 5.16 -2.86
C LEU A 18 20.63 4.92 -3.49
N ARG A 19 21.54 4.25 -2.75
CA ARG A 19 22.88 3.88 -3.21
C ARG A 19 23.13 2.41 -2.93
N ASP A 20 23.39 1.63 -3.99
CA ASP A 20 23.66 0.19 -3.93
C ASP A 20 22.65 -0.59 -3.09
N PHE A 21 21.39 -0.14 -3.09
CA PHE A 21 20.31 -0.75 -2.33
C PHE A 21 19.98 -2.12 -2.91
N SER A 22 20.04 -3.14 -2.05
CA SER A 22 19.68 -4.52 -2.40
C SER A 22 18.67 -5.06 -1.42
N LEU A 23 17.64 -5.73 -1.95
CA LEU A 23 16.56 -6.31 -1.17
C LEU A 23 16.02 -7.53 -1.91
N GLU A 24 15.90 -8.65 -1.20
CA GLU A 24 15.17 -9.82 -1.68
C GLU A 24 13.85 -9.94 -0.94
N LEU A 25 12.77 -10.10 -1.72
CA LEU A 25 11.43 -10.23 -1.22
C LEU A 25 10.82 -11.54 -1.72
N PRO A 26 10.96 -12.63 -0.96
CA PRO A 26 10.29 -13.90 -1.27
C PRO A 26 8.78 -13.75 -1.24
N SER A 27 8.07 -14.57 -2.00
CA SER A 27 6.61 -14.61 -1.95
C SER A 27 6.11 -14.97 -0.55
N GLY A 28 5.00 -14.34 -0.12
CA GLY A 28 4.41 -14.55 1.19
C GLY A 28 5.10 -13.80 2.33
N ARG A 29 6.18 -13.05 2.06
CA ARG A 29 6.82 -12.22 3.08
C ARG A 29 6.08 -10.92 3.31
N ARG A 30 6.10 -10.47 4.56
CA ARG A 30 5.58 -9.16 4.95
C ARG A 30 6.73 -8.30 5.45
N ILE A 31 6.93 -7.15 4.82
CA ILE A 31 8.00 -6.21 5.19
C ILE A 31 7.45 -4.81 5.42
N CYS A 32 8.08 -4.10 6.33
CA CYS A 32 7.83 -2.69 6.62
C CYS A 32 9.12 -1.91 6.43
N LEU A 33 9.12 -1.00 5.46
CA LEU A 33 10.20 -0.05 5.26
C LEU A 33 10.07 1.07 6.29
N MET A 34 11.04 1.20 7.17
CA MET A 34 11.08 2.24 8.18
C MET A 34 12.30 3.12 8.01
N ALA A 35 12.05 4.41 7.94
CA ALA A 35 13.07 5.44 7.92
C ALA A 35 12.44 6.80 8.22
N PRO A 36 13.21 7.82 8.60
CA PRO A 36 12.74 9.21 8.64
C PRO A 36 12.12 9.66 7.31
N SER A 37 11.30 10.70 7.33
CA SER A 37 10.72 11.29 6.12
C SER A 37 11.83 11.71 5.15
N GLY A 38 11.59 11.55 3.85
CA GLY A 38 12.54 11.90 2.79
C GLY A 38 13.68 10.88 2.55
N ARG A 39 13.75 9.78 3.29
CA ARG A 39 14.80 8.76 3.13
C ARG A 39 14.53 7.71 2.05
N GLY A 40 13.48 7.86 1.25
CA GLY A 40 13.29 7.02 0.07
C GLY A 40 12.29 5.87 0.21
N LYS A 41 11.53 5.76 1.30
CA LYS A 41 10.48 4.72 1.46
C LYS A 41 9.54 4.65 0.26
N THR A 42 8.86 5.76 -0.05
CA THR A 42 7.98 5.88 -1.22
C THR A 42 8.72 5.59 -2.53
N THR A 43 10.00 5.97 -2.63
CA THR A 43 10.82 5.70 -3.82
C THR A 43 11.07 4.20 -4.01
N VAL A 44 11.38 3.47 -2.93
CA VAL A 44 11.49 2.01 -3.00
C VAL A 44 10.17 1.39 -3.44
N LEU A 45 9.01 1.85 -2.91
CA LEU A 45 7.71 1.38 -3.34
C LEU A 45 7.43 1.71 -4.83
N ARG A 46 7.79 2.90 -5.30
CA ARG A 46 7.64 3.27 -6.72
C ARG A 46 8.53 2.43 -7.64
N LEU A 47 9.75 2.17 -7.25
CA LEU A 47 10.64 1.25 -7.94
C LEU A 47 10.08 -0.17 -7.94
N LEU A 48 9.53 -0.65 -6.82
CA LEU A 48 8.85 -1.94 -6.70
C LEU A 48 7.69 -2.08 -7.69
N LEU A 49 6.89 -1.03 -7.84
CA LEU A 49 5.73 -0.99 -8.73
C LEU A 49 6.10 -0.79 -10.22
N GLY A 50 7.36 -0.46 -10.52
CA GLY A 50 7.79 -0.12 -11.88
C GLY A 50 7.38 1.26 -12.35
N LEU A 51 6.95 2.13 -11.43
CA LEU A 51 6.62 3.53 -11.70
C LEU A 51 7.88 4.40 -11.88
N GLU A 52 9.01 3.90 -11.38
CA GLU A 52 10.33 4.50 -11.55
C GLU A 52 11.32 3.47 -12.08
N ARG A 53 12.39 3.94 -12.71
CA ARG A 53 13.49 3.09 -13.20
C ARG A 53 14.79 3.46 -12.48
N PRO A 54 15.57 2.48 -11.99
CA PRO A 54 16.83 2.76 -11.34
C PRO A 54 17.84 3.36 -12.34
N ARG A 55 18.73 4.24 -11.86
CA ARG A 55 19.86 4.75 -12.65
C ARG A 55 20.95 3.68 -12.84
N ARG A 56 21.13 2.81 -11.84
CA ARG A 56 22.05 1.66 -11.86
C ARG A 56 21.41 0.51 -11.09
N GLY A 57 21.84 -0.71 -11.39
CA GLY A 57 21.26 -1.92 -10.83
C GLY A 57 19.94 -2.28 -11.51
N SER A 58 19.20 -3.19 -10.92
CA SER A 58 17.95 -3.66 -11.49
C SER A 58 16.90 -4.00 -10.42
N VAL A 59 15.62 -3.96 -10.81
CA VAL A 59 14.51 -4.47 -10.01
C VAL A 59 13.80 -5.53 -10.85
N THR A 60 13.91 -6.79 -10.44
CA THR A 60 13.28 -7.92 -11.12
C THR A 60 12.01 -8.33 -10.38
N ARG A 61 10.99 -8.74 -11.15
CA ARG A 61 9.67 -9.18 -10.67
C ARG A 61 9.27 -10.42 -11.45
N PRO A 62 8.49 -11.35 -10.86
CA PRO A 62 7.86 -12.41 -11.63
C PRO A 62 6.91 -11.84 -12.70
N ASP A 63 6.86 -12.50 -13.85
CA ASP A 63 5.92 -12.13 -14.90
C ASP A 63 4.47 -12.33 -14.43
N GLY A 64 3.59 -11.40 -14.84
CA GLY A 64 2.17 -11.45 -14.50
C GLY A 64 1.82 -11.15 -13.03
N ILE A 65 2.79 -10.75 -12.21
CA ILE A 65 2.54 -10.40 -10.81
C ILE A 65 1.57 -9.22 -10.71
N ARG A 66 0.54 -9.36 -9.88
CA ARG A 66 -0.48 -8.33 -9.67
C ARG A 66 -0.19 -7.58 -8.38
N PHE A 67 -0.07 -6.27 -8.50
CA PHE A 67 0.05 -5.36 -7.38
C PHE A 67 -1.29 -4.70 -7.08
N SER A 68 -1.63 -4.59 -5.79
CA SER A 68 -2.62 -3.63 -5.33
C SER A 68 -1.96 -2.61 -4.42
N THR A 69 -2.35 -1.34 -4.53
CA THR A 69 -1.58 -0.26 -3.89
C THR A 69 -2.49 0.77 -3.25
N VAL A 70 -2.14 1.16 -2.02
CA VAL A 70 -2.59 2.40 -1.38
C VAL A 70 -1.42 3.37 -1.39
N PHE A 71 -1.59 4.49 -2.08
CA PHE A 71 -0.61 5.59 -2.09
C PHE A 71 -0.83 6.51 -0.90
N GLN A 72 0.15 7.35 -0.61
CA GLN A 72 0.05 8.39 0.41
C GLN A 72 -1.15 9.33 0.18
N GLU A 73 -1.50 9.59 -1.08
CA GLU A 73 -2.73 10.26 -1.50
C GLU A 73 -3.83 9.21 -1.74
N ASP A 74 -5.08 9.49 -1.35
CA ASP A 74 -6.17 8.51 -1.44
C ASP A 74 -6.59 8.21 -2.88
N ARG A 75 -6.41 9.18 -3.81
CA ARG A 75 -6.66 9.03 -5.25
C ARG A 75 -8.02 8.39 -5.57
N LEU A 76 -9.05 8.76 -4.83
CA LEU A 76 -10.41 8.37 -5.13
C LEU A 76 -10.91 9.13 -6.37
N LEU A 77 -11.71 8.47 -7.21
CA LEU A 77 -12.37 9.11 -8.32
C LEU A 77 -13.53 9.96 -7.79
N PRO A 78 -13.48 11.30 -7.92
CA PRO A 78 -14.42 12.20 -7.24
C PRO A 78 -15.88 12.06 -7.71
N TRP A 79 -16.09 11.58 -8.92
CA TRP A 79 -17.41 11.37 -9.52
C TRP A 79 -17.99 9.96 -9.29
N LYS A 80 -17.30 9.10 -8.56
CA LYS A 80 -17.74 7.75 -8.19
C LYS A 80 -18.01 7.68 -6.70
N THR A 81 -19.07 6.95 -6.33
CA THR A 81 -19.35 6.66 -4.94
C THR A 81 -18.25 5.82 -4.29
N VAL A 82 -18.28 5.70 -2.97
CA VAL A 82 -17.35 4.85 -2.20
C VAL A 82 -17.39 3.41 -2.72
N ALA A 83 -18.59 2.85 -2.89
CA ALA A 83 -18.75 1.49 -3.42
C ALA A 83 -18.21 1.34 -4.85
N GLU A 84 -18.49 2.30 -5.73
CA GLU A 84 -18.00 2.29 -7.12
C GLU A 84 -16.48 2.46 -7.20
N ASN A 85 -15.88 3.26 -6.31
CA ASN A 85 -14.42 3.37 -6.22
C ASN A 85 -13.79 2.03 -5.82
N ALA A 86 -14.36 1.32 -4.86
CA ALA A 86 -13.84 0.03 -4.42
C ALA A 86 -14.07 -1.08 -5.46
N ALA A 87 -15.16 -1.02 -6.22
CA ALA A 87 -15.51 -2.01 -7.23
C ALA A 87 -14.83 -1.82 -8.59
N LEU A 88 -13.86 -0.88 -8.73
CA LEU A 88 -13.22 -0.60 -10.03
C LEU A 88 -12.56 -1.84 -10.68
N PHE A 89 -12.07 -2.76 -9.88
CA PHE A 89 -11.35 -3.95 -10.32
C PHE A 89 -11.83 -5.22 -9.62
N SER A 90 -13.03 -5.19 -9.03
CA SER A 90 -13.67 -6.31 -8.34
C SER A 90 -15.18 -6.28 -8.57
N ASP A 91 -15.89 -7.30 -8.13
CA ASP A 91 -17.35 -7.26 -8.07
C ASP A 91 -17.83 -6.36 -6.91
N LYS A 92 -19.05 -5.85 -7.07
CA LYS A 92 -19.65 -4.90 -6.13
C LYS A 92 -19.91 -5.53 -4.76
N GLU A 93 -20.23 -6.81 -4.69
CA GLU A 93 -20.53 -7.52 -3.44
C GLU A 93 -19.27 -7.60 -2.57
N THR A 94 -18.15 -8.05 -3.15
CA THR A 94 -16.83 -8.08 -2.49
C THR A 94 -16.40 -6.70 -2.02
N ALA A 95 -16.55 -5.68 -2.87
CA ALA A 95 -16.20 -4.30 -2.53
C ALA A 95 -17.04 -3.78 -1.35
N CYS A 96 -18.36 -3.97 -1.37
CA CYS A 96 -19.24 -3.53 -0.28
C CYS A 96 -18.94 -4.27 1.03
N ARG A 97 -18.68 -5.57 1.00
CA ARG A 97 -18.32 -6.36 2.17
C ARG A 97 -17.04 -5.82 2.83
N ILE A 98 -16.00 -5.57 2.05
CA ILE A 98 -14.73 -5.03 2.55
C ILE A 98 -14.92 -3.61 3.11
N LEU A 99 -15.66 -2.75 2.43
CA LEU A 99 -15.96 -1.41 2.92
C LEU A 99 -16.72 -1.44 4.25
N THR A 100 -17.67 -2.37 4.41
CA THR A 100 -18.40 -2.56 5.67
C THR A 100 -17.47 -3.01 6.79
N GLN A 101 -16.52 -3.93 6.52
CA GLN A 101 -15.47 -4.32 7.48
C GLN A 101 -14.59 -3.13 7.88
N LEU A 102 -14.39 -2.19 6.98
CA LEU A 102 -13.65 -0.94 7.23
C LEU A 102 -14.51 0.16 7.88
N GLY A 103 -15.73 -0.14 8.33
CA GLY A 103 -16.62 0.82 8.98
C GLY A 103 -17.19 1.89 8.04
N LEU A 104 -17.39 1.55 6.75
CA LEU A 104 -17.96 2.45 5.74
C LEU A 104 -19.30 1.96 5.20
N GLY A 105 -19.97 1.02 5.88
CA GLY A 105 -21.25 0.44 5.43
C GLY A 105 -22.34 1.47 5.18
N ASP A 106 -22.45 2.48 6.04
CA ASP A 106 -23.45 3.56 5.91
C ASP A 106 -23.05 4.63 4.87
N SER A 107 -21.85 4.55 4.31
CA SER A 107 -21.31 5.54 3.37
C SER A 107 -21.08 5.01 1.97
N LEU A 108 -21.57 3.81 1.64
CA LEU A 108 -21.33 3.16 0.35
C LEU A 108 -21.77 4.00 -0.85
N GLY A 109 -22.88 4.76 -0.72
CA GLY A 109 -23.42 5.65 -1.73
C GLY A 109 -22.85 7.08 -1.71
N ALA A 110 -21.99 7.41 -0.74
CA ALA A 110 -21.41 8.74 -0.60
C ALA A 110 -20.37 9.04 -1.66
N LEU A 111 -20.23 10.31 -2.06
CA LEU A 111 -19.13 10.77 -2.91
C LEU A 111 -17.90 11.13 -2.06
N PRO A 112 -16.67 11.01 -2.61
CA PRO A 112 -15.45 11.31 -1.87
C PRO A 112 -15.41 12.70 -1.22
N GLU A 113 -16.00 13.71 -1.83
CA GLU A 113 -16.02 15.07 -1.30
C GLU A 113 -16.74 15.20 0.05
N THR A 114 -17.74 14.35 0.32
CA THR A 114 -18.53 14.34 1.56
C THR A 114 -17.85 13.56 2.70
N LEU A 115 -16.77 12.87 2.43
CA LEU A 115 -16.08 12.03 3.41
C LEU A 115 -15.05 12.81 4.23
N SER A 116 -14.89 12.44 5.50
CA SER A 116 -13.73 12.86 6.30
C SER A 116 -12.42 12.28 5.74
N GLY A 117 -11.27 12.85 6.13
CA GLY A 117 -9.95 12.33 5.71
C GLY A 117 -9.74 10.86 6.07
N GLY A 118 -10.13 10.46 7.29
CA GLY A 118 -10.06 9.06 7.71
C GLY A 118 -10.99 8.13 6.89
N MET A 119 -12.19 8.60 6.52
CA MET A 119 -13.10 7.84 5.65
C MET A 119 -12.53 7.70 4.24
N LYS A 120 -11.94 8.76 3.67
CA LYS A 120 -11.25 8.69 2.35
C LYS A 120 -10.12 7.68 2.38
N ARG A 121 -9.30 7.69 3.44
CA ARG A 121 -8.20 6.74 3.65
C ARG A 121 -8.70 5.30 3.69
N ARG A 122 -9.77 5.03 4.46
CA ARG A 122 -10.40 3.71 4.55
C ARG A 122 -11.04 3.28 3.22
N ALA A 123 -11.64 4.19 2.47
CA ALA A 123 -12.19 3.90 1.15
C ALA A 123 -11.10 3.54 0.12
N ALA A 124 -9.97 4.25 0.13
CA ALA A 124 -8.81 3.93 -0.70
C ALA A 124 -8.21 2.55 -0.34
N LEU A 125 -8.14 2.23 0.95
CA LEU A 125 -7.75 0.91 1.42
C LEU A 125 -8.76 -0.16 0.96
N GLY A 126 -10.07 0.08 1.10
CA GLY A 126 -11.12 -0.82 0.65
C GLY A 126 -11.00 -1.16 -0.83
N ARG A 127 -10.73 -0.15 -1.69
CA ARG A 127 -10.45 -0.35 -3.11
C ARG A 127 -9.24 -1.28 -3.33
N ALA A 128 -8.17 -1.07 -2.58
CA ALA A 128 -6.97 -1.87 -2.72
C ALA A 128 -7.18 -3.32 -2.25
N LEU A 129 -7.93 -3.54 -1.16
CA LEU A 129 -8.19 -4.88 -0.64
C LEU A 129 -9.20 -5.65 -1.49
N ALA A 130 -10.14 -4.96 -2.16
CA ALA A 130 -11.11 -5.59 -3.06
C ALA A 130 -10.47 -6.08 -4.37
N HIS A 131 -9.41 -5.43 -4.84
CA HIS A 131 -8.70 -5.83 -6.06
C HIS A 131 -7.95 -7.16 -5.83
N PRO A 132 -8.05 -8.16 -6.76
CA PRO A 132 -7.22 -9.35 -6.69
C PRO A 132 -5.72 -9.02 -6.83
N PHE A 133 -4.90 -9.44 -5.87
CA PHE A 133 -3.46 -9.14 -5.85
C PHE A 133 -2.61 -10.33 -5.40
N ASP A 134 -1.34 -10.29 -5.77
CA ASP A 134 -0.29 -11.17 -5.28
C ASP A 134 0.61 -10.43 -4.28
N VAL A 135 0.71 -9.10 -4.43
CA VAL A 135 1.45 -8.20 -3.55
C VAL A 135 0.59 -6.98 -3.21
N LEU A 136 0.37 -6.74 -1.91
CA LEU A 136 -0.22 -5.50 -1.41
C LEU A 136 0.90 -4.51 -1.06
N VAL A 137 0.78 -3.28 -1.56
CA VAL A 137 1.72 -2.20 -1.30
C VAL A 137 1.02 -1.06 -0.58
N LEU A 138 1.51 -0.69 0.61
CA LEU A 138 0.91 0.35 1.46
C LEU A 138 1.92 1.47 1.72
N ASP A 139 1.65 2.67 1.23
CA ASP A 139 2.48 3.86 1.49
C ASP A 139 1.79 4.77 2.51
N GLU A 140 2.21 4.68 3.78
CA GLU A 140 1.66 5.44 4.92
C GLU A 140 0.11 5.32 5.04
N ALA A 141 -0.43 4.14 4.68
CA ALA A 141 -1.86 3.92 4.48
C ALA A 141 -2.72 4.04 5.75
N LEU A 142 -2.13 3.95 6.94
CA LEU A 142 -2.83 4.02 8.23
C LEU A 142 -2.63 5.36 8.94
N THR A 143 -1.94 6.31 8.31
CA THR A 143 -1.68 7.62 8.89
C THR A 143 -2.96 8.44 9.01
N GLY A 144 -3.17 9.09 10.16
CA GLY A 144 -4.33 9.97 10.42
C GLY A 144 -5.61 9.23 10.78
N LEU A 145 -5.57 7.92 10.98
CA LEU A 145 -6.70 7.16 11.52
C LEU A 145 -6.72 7.19 13.05
N ASP A 146 -7.92 7.27 13.62
CA ASP A 146 -8.15 7.03 15.04
C ASP A 146 -7.88 5.57 15.41
N THR A 147 -7.74 5.28 16.71
CA THR A 147 -7.37 3.95 17.23
C THR A 147 -8.35 2.85 16.78
N ALA A 148 -9.66 3.11 16.83
CA ALA A 148 -10.67 2.11 16.47
C ALA A 148 -10.65 1.81 14.96
N SER A 149 -10.65 2.85 14.11
CA SER A 149 -10.54 2.73 12.66
C SER A 149 -9.24 2.05 12.24
N ARG A 150 -8.12 2.37 12.92
CA ARG A 150 -6.83 1.73 12.67
C ARG A 150 -6.86 0.24 12.96
N ALA A 151 -7.43 -0.17 14.09
CA ALA A 151 -7.56 -1.59 14.45
C ALA A 151 -8.40 -2.36 13.42
N GLN A 152 -9.52 -1.79 12.95
CA GLN A 152 -10.34 -2.36 11.89
C GLN A 152 -9.56 -2.52 10.58
N CYS A 153 -8.78 -1.51 10.18
CA CYS A 153 -7.94 -1.57 8.98
C CYS A 153 -6.88 -2.66 9.09
N LEU A 154 -6.19 -2.77 10.24
CA LEU A 154 -5.16 -3.79 10.46
C LEU A 154 -5.76 -5.21 10.38
N ALA A 155 -6.94 -5.43 10.95
CA ALA A 155 -7.65 -6.71 10.87
C ALA A 155 -8.01 -7.05 9.41
N ALA A 156 -8.60 -6.10 8.67
CA ALA A 156 -8.97 -6.28 7.26
C ALA A 156 -7.74 -6.54 6.37
N ILE A 157 -6.62 -5.84 6.60
CA ILE A 157 -5.36 -6.07 5.89
C ILE A 157 -4.83 -7.49 6.17
N ASN A 158 -4.81 -7.93 7.43
CA ASN A 158 -4.33 -9.26 7.80
C ASN A 158 -5.14 -10.37 7.12
N GLU A 159 -6.47 -10.23 7.12
CA GLU A 159 -7.39 -11.17 6.45
C GLU A 159 -7.15 -11.21 4.94
N ALA A 160 -7.12 -10.03 4.30
CA ALA A 160 -6.96 -9.94 2.86
C ALA A 160 -5.58 -10.40 2.38
N VAL A 161 -4.52 -10.08 3.11
CA VAL A 161 -3.15 -10.51 2.74
C VAL A 161 -3.00 -12.02 2.88
N GLY A 162 -3.44 -12.62 3.98
CA GLY A 162 -3.30 -14.06 4.20
C GLY A 162 -1.86 -14.55 3.92
N PRO A 163 -1.66 -15.49 2.98
CA PRO A 163 -0.34 -15.99 2.58
C PRO A 163 0.38 -15.11 1.54
N ARG A 164 -0.25 -14.01 1.10
CA ARG A 164 0.31 -13.14 0.05
C ARG A 164 1.41 -12.23 0.61
N THR A 165 2.10 -11.55 -0.28
CA THR A 165 3.17 -10.63 0.07
C THR A 165 2.61 -9.26 0.47
N LEU A 166 3.17 -8.68 1.54
CA LEU A 166 2.90 -7.31 1.96
C LEU A 166 4.19 -6.50 1.95
N VAL A 167 4.16 -5.34 1.33
CA VAL A 167 5.22 -4.34 1.39
C VAL A 167 4.62 -3.02 1.87
N MET A 168 5.01 -2.56 3.03
CA MET A 168 4.50 -1.30 3.55
C MET A 168 5.62 -0.32 3.88
N ALA A 169 5.31 0.96 3.78
CA ALA A 169 6.08 2.04 4.36
C ALA A 169 5.29 2.62 5.53
N SER A 170 5.89 2.69 6.69
CA SER A 170 5.30 3.30 7.88
C SER A 170 6.38 3.91 8.77
N HIS A 171 6.00 4.87 9.59
CA HIS A 171 6.80 5.39 10.69
C HIS A 171 6.37 4.80 12.05
N ASN A 172 5.35 3.95 12.07
CA ASN A 172 4.81 3.34 13.28
C ASN A 172 5.18 1.85 13.35
N ALA A 173 5.97 1.48 14.36
CA ALA A 173 6.40 0.11 14.59
C ALA A 173 5.25 -0.82 15.03
N ASP A 174 4.22 -0.27 15.68
CA ASP A 174 3.06 -1.06 16.13
C ASP A 174 2.27 -1.59 14.93
N ASP A 175 2.19 -0.83 13.82
CA ASP A 175 1.57 -1.31 12.58
C ASP A 175 2.35 -2.50 11.99
N ALA A 176 3.67 -2.40 11.99
CA ALA A 176 4.52 -3.48 11.50
C ALA A 176 4.35 -4.74 12.36
N ALA A 177 4.31 -4.57 13.68
CA ALA A 177 4.08 -5.68 14.62
C ALA A 177 2.70 -6.32 14.43
N ALA A 178 1.64 -5.49 14.35
CA ALA A 178 0.25 -5.96 14.16
C ALA A 178 0.05 -6.70 12.82
N LEU A 179 0.81 -6.33 11.79
CA LEU A 179 0.79 -6.98 10.48
C LEU A 179 1.85 -8.09 10.33
N HIS A 180 2.57 -8.44 11.40
CA HIS A 180 3.66 -9.42 11.40
C HIS A 180 4.71 -9.13 10.30
N ALA A 181 4.99 -7.85 10.06
CA ALA A 181 5.92 -7.40 9.04
C ALA A 181 7.33 -7.23 9.61
N GLN A 182 8.32 -7.80 8.91
CA GLN A 182 9.72 -7.58 9.24
C GLN A 182 10.11 -6.13 8.94
N ILE A 183 10.68 -5.43 9.93
CA ILE A 183 11.15 -4.06 9.74
C ILE A 183 12.50 -4.08 9.00
N ILE A 184 12.58 -3.24 7.95
CA ILE A 184 13.79 -2.98 7.16
C ILE A 184 14.07 -1.49 7.24
N GLY A 185 15.21 -1.11 7.80
CA GLY A 185 15.71 0.27 7.82
C GLY A 185 16.27 0.68 6.45
N LEU A 186 16.05 1.95 6.06
CA LEU A 186 16.62 2.58 4.85
C LEU A 186 17.64 3.66 5.21
#